data_8e5eff7e2f102bf823dada76c67b5f6d
#
_entry.id   8e5eff7e2f102bf823dada76c67b5f6d
#
_cell.length_a   1.000
_cell.length_b   1.000
_cell.length_c   1.000
_cell.angle_alpha   90.00
_cell.angle_beta   90.00
_cell.angle_gamma   90.00
#
_symmetry.space_group_name_H-M   'P 1'
#
loop_
_entity.id
_entity.type
_entity.pdbx_description
1 polymer ?
#
loop_
_entity_poly.entity_id
_entity_poly.type
_entity_poly.pdbx_seq_one_letter_code
_entity_poly.pdbx_strand_id
1 'polypeptide(L)'
;MHSLWNALNRISLIKQILIGLIIGIVVAMAFPAAGKELALLGVIFVGALKGIAPVLVFVLVAAALSRKQEDHESNIKDVIILYLIGTFLAAFFAVMVSFVFPMTLQLDVSAATNKAPEGIAEVLTTLLKNIVDNPVHALMVGNYIGILGWACLFGVAVRRVSESSKAVLDDCADAVTTCVQWIIRLAPLGIMGLVADSVSSNGIGALIGYAKLLCLLLGTMLLFAFVVNPIIVYAKIHRNPYPLVWKCIKTSGVTAFFTRSSAANIPVNLSLAKELGVNPDTYTVTIPLGATINMSGAAITISIMTLAAVHTLGIPVDFPTALLLSVLSAIGACGASGVAGGSLLLIPMACSLFGISNDIAMQVVGVGFIIGVLQDSTETALNSSTDILFTAAADFAQRGYPEHLGGGHEVSHQG
;
A
#
# COMPACT_ATOMS: atom_id res chain seq x y z
N MET A 1 -3.33 -27.78 -24.66
CA MET A 1 -3.20 -27.06 -23.39
C MET A 1 -1.81 -26.41 -23.21
N HIS A 2 -0.69 -27.11 -23.45
CA HIS A 2 0.67 -26.54 -23.30
C HIS A 2 0.96 -25.31 -24.18
N SER A 3 0.43 -25.24 -25.41
CA SER A 3 0.66 -24.11 -26.31
C SER A 3 -0.06 -22.82 -25.86
N LEU A 4 -1.26 -22.93 -25.34
CA LEU A 4 -2.05 -21.81 -24.78
C LEU A 4 -1.41 -21.28 -23.50
N TRP A 5 -0.94 -22.18 -22.62
CA TRP A 5 -0.24 -21.81 -21.40
C TRP A 5 1.07 -21.06 -21.69
N ASN A 6 1.84 -21.53 -22.68
CA ASN A 6 3.06 -20.85 -23.12
C ASN A 6 2.79 -19.51 -23.80
N ALA A 7 1.68 -19.36 -24.52
CA ALA A 7 1.26 -18.09 -25.09
C ALA A 7 0.83 -17.08 -24.03
N LEU A 8 0.06 -17.52 -23.02
CA LEU A 8 -0.34 -16.69 -21.88
C LEU A 8 0.86 -16.21 -21.05
N ASN A 9 1.85 -17.06 -20.82
CA ASN A 9 3.05 -16.68 -20.07
C ASN A 9 3.95 -15.67 -20.81
N ARG A 10 3.76 -15.46 -22.12
CA ARG A 10 4.45 -14.41 -22.90
C ARG A 10 3.80 -13.03 -22.76
N ILE A 11 2.57 -12.96 -22.26
CA ILE A 11 1.83 -11.72 -22.09
C ILE A 11 2.00 -11.27 -20.64
N SER A 12 2.39 -10.02 -20.40
CA SER A 12 2.50 -9.50 -19.05
C SER A 12 1.17 -9.58 -18.28
N LEU A 13 1.21 -9.82 -16.98
CA LEU A 13 0.02 -9.92 -16.12
C LEU A 13 -0.90 -8.70 -16.26
N ILE A 14 -0.33 -7.50 -16.39
CA ILE A 14 -1.07 -6.26 -16.63
C ILE A 14 -1.94 -6.35 -17.88
N LYS A 15 -1.36 -6.80 -19.00
CA LYS A 15 -2.11 -6.95 -20.25
C LYS A 15 -3.21 -8.01 -20.10
N GLN A 16 -2.95 -9.11 -19.40
CA GLN A 16 -3.95 -10.13 -19.13
C GLN A 16 -5.12 -9.56 -18.29
N ILE A 17 -4.84 -8.74 -17.27
CA ILE A 17 -5.85 -8.07 -16.43
C ILE A 17 -6.70 -7.12 -17.30
N LEU A 18 -6.07 -6.30 -18.14
CA LEU A 18 -6.79 -5.40 -19.03
C LEU A 18 -7.69 -6.15 -20.02
N ILE A 19 -7.21 -7.25 -20.58
CA ILE A 19 -8.02 -8.13 -21.45
C ILE A 19 -9.20 -8.70 -20.67
N GLY A 20 -8.97 -9.22 -19.46
CA GLY A 20 -10.02 -9.74 -18.59
C GLY A 20 -11.08 -8.69 -18.25
N LEU A 21 -10.65 -7.47 -17.93
CA LEU A 21 -11.54 -6.33 -17.66
C LEU A 21 -12.41 -6.01 -18.89
N ILE A 22 -11.83 -5.90 -20.08
CA ILE A 22 -12.57 -5.62 -21.32
C ILE A 22 -13.57 -6.74 -21.61
N ILE A 23 -13.15 -8.01 -21.50
CA ILE A 23 -14.05 -9.17 -21.70
C ILE A 23 -15.20 -9.12 -20.70
N GLY A 24 -14.94 -8.85 -19.42
CA GLY A 24 -15.96 -8.72 -18.37
C GLY A 24 -17.00 -7.66 -18.70
N ILE A 25 -16.57 -6.46 -19.15
CA ILE A 25 -17.48 -5.38 -19.59
C ILE A 25 -18.31 -5.83 -20.78
N VAL A 26 -17.68 -6.36 -21.82
CA VAL A 26 -18.37 -6.77 -23.05
C VAL A 26 -19.41 -7.85 -22.79
N VAL A 27 -19.05 -8.87 -21.99
CA VAL A 27 -19.99 -9.94 -21.63
C VAL A 27 -21.15 -9.41 -20.81
N ALA A 28 -20.88 -8.55 -19.82
CA ALA A 28 -21.94 -7.97 -18.98
C ALA A 28 -22.92 -7.11 -19.79
N MET A 29 -22.43 -6.36 -20.78
CA MET A 29 -23.27 -5.51 -21.63
C MET A 29 -24.05 -6.32 -22.68
N ALA A 30 -23.43 -7.31 -23.31
CA ALA A 30 -24.07 -8.11 -24.36
C ALA A 30 -24.97 -9.21 -23.79
N PHE A 31 -24.58 -9.84 -22.68
CA PHE A 31 -25.23 -10.97 -22.06
C PHE A 31 -25.27 -10.83 -20.53
N PRO A 32 -26.12 -9.98 -19.94
CA PRO A 32 -26.13 -9.71 -18.50
C PRO A 32 -26.29 -10.96 -17.62
N ALA A 33 -27.02 -11.96 -18.08
CA ALA A 33 -27.17 -13.24 -17.38
C ALA A 33 -25.84 -14.00 -17.27
N ALA A 34 -25.09 -14.09 -18.39
CA ALA A 34 -23.77 -14.70 -18.39
C ALA A 34 -22.74 -13.87 -17.56
N GLY A 35 -22.89 -12.55 -17.54
CA GLY A 35 -22.09 -11.68 -16.69
C GLY A 35 -22.26 -12.00 -15.19
N LYS A 36 -23.48 -12.29 -14.75
CA LYS A 36 -23.75 -12.73 -13.37
C LYS A 36 -23.18 -14.12 -13.06
N GLU A 37 -23.15 -15.03 -14.01
CA GLU A 37 -22.50 -16.35 -13.82
C GLU A 37 -20.97 -16.22 -13.69
N LEU A 38 -20.36 -15.28 -14.42
CA LEU A 38 -18.93 -14.97 -14.29
C LEU A 38 -18.55 -14.41 -12.92
N ALA A 39 -19.51 -13.86 -12.15
CA ALA A 39 -19.30 -13.40 -10.79
C ALA A 39 -18.60 -14.43 -9.90
N LEU A 40 -18.85 -15.73 -10.14
CA LEU A 40 -18.20 -16.82 -9.39
C LEU A 40 -16.68 -16.74 -9.44
N LEU A 41 -16.09 -16.33 -10.56
CA LEU A 41 -14.63 -16.16 -10.68
C LEU A 41 -14.13 -15.05 -9.78
N GLY A 42 -14.89 -13.96 -9.68
CA GLY A 42 -14.60 -12.84 -8.75
C GLY A 42 -14.70 -13.27 -7.29
N VAL A 43 -15.77 -14.02 -6.96
CA VAL A 43 -15.99 -14.54 -5.59
C VAL A 43 -14.86 -15.48 -5.16
N ILE A 44 -14.42 -16.40 -6.04
CA ILE A 44 -13.30 -17.30 -5.75
C ILE A 44 -12.00 -16.53 -5.55
N PHE A 45 -11.73 -15.55 -6.40
CA PHE A 45 -10.52 -14.74 -6.31
C PHE A 45 -10.47 -13.94 -5.00
N VAL A 46 -11.53 -13.20 -4.68
CA VAL A 46 -11.62 -12.40 -3.43
C VAL A 46 -11.64 -13.32 -2.21
N GLY A 47 -12.32 -14.47 -2.29
CA GLY A 47 -12.34 -15.50 -1.24
C GLY A 47 -10.95 -16.06 -0.94
N ALA A 48 -10.14 -16.33 -1.96
CA ALA A 48 -8.76 -16.79 -1.78
C ALA A 48 -7.89 -15.71 -1.11
N LEU A 49 -8.06 -14.43 -1.51
CA LEU A 49 -7.37 -13.30 -0.87
C LEU A 49 -7.81 -13.14 0.59
N LYS A 50 -9.12 -13.21 0.86
CA LYS A 50 -9.68 -13.15 2.22
C LYS A 50 -9.10 -14.24 3.12
N GLY A 51 -8.92 -15.45 2.58
CA GLY A 51 -8.38 -16.59 3.33
C GLY A 51 -6.92 -16.43 3.72
N ILE A 52 -6.08 -15.86 2.84
CA ILE A 52 -4.64 -15.73 3.10
C ILE A 52 -4.26 -14.44 3.85
N ALA A 53 -5.08 -13.37 3.74
CA ALA A 53 -4.75 -12.05 4.24
C ALA A 53 -4.42 -12.01 5.76
N PRO A 54 -5.16 -12.69 6.66
CA PRO A 54 -4.84 -12.71 8.09
C PRO A 54 -3.43 -13.27 8.38
N VAL A 55 -3.08 -14.38 7.72
CA VAL A 55 -1.77 -15.02 7.88
C VAL A 55 -0.67 -14.15 7.29
N LEU A 56 -0.92 -13.56 6.12
CA LEU A 56 0.02 -12.62 5.48
C LEU A 56 0.37 -11.47 6.41
N VAL A 57 -0.64 -10.77 6.95
CA VAL A 57 -0.42 -9.62 7.84
C VAL A 57 0.37 -10.02 9.08
N PHE A 58 0.01 -11.14 9.72
CA PHE A 58 0.72 -11.63 10.89
C PHE A 58 2.21 -11.88 10.61
N VAL A 59 2.51 -12.67 9.57
CA VAL A 59 3.87 -13.12 9.29
C VAL A 59 4.74 -11.97 8.80
N LEU A 60 4.23 -11.11 7.93
CA LEU A 60 5.00 -9.97 7.39
C LEU A 60 5.35 -8.96 8.49
N VAL A 61 4.38 -8.58 9.33
CA VAL A 61 4.63 -7.63 10.41
C VAL A 61 5.58 -8.23 11.46
N ALA A 62 5.40 -9.50 11.81
CA ALA A 62 6.30 -10.17 12.76
C ALA A 62 7.73 -10.27 12.20
N ALA A 63 7.91 -10.66 10.94
CA ALA A 63 9.23 -10.73 10.30
C ALA A 63 9.90 -9.35 10.21
N ALA A 64 9.14 -8.32 9.79
CA ALA A 64 9.67 -6.95 9.72
C ALA A 64 10.18 -6.44 11.09
N LEU A 65 9.45 -6.75 12.17
CA LEU A 65 9.82 -6.32 13.52
C LEU A 65 10.86 -7.21 14.20
N SER A 66 11.09 -8.44 13.73
CA SER A 66 12.09 -9.36 14.29
C SER A 66 13.52 -8.95 13.96
N ARG A 67 13.73 -8.19 12.89
CA ARG A 67 15.04 -7.75 12.44
C ARG A 67 15.63 -6.76 13.44
N LYS A 68 16.82 -7.05 13.94
CA LYS A 68 17.55 -6.14 14.82
C LYS A 68 18.19 -5.06 13.94
N GLN A 69 17.91 -3.81 14.23
CA GLN A 69 18.69 -2.71 13.68
C GLN A 69 20.01 -2.67 14.43
N GLU A 70 21.12 -2.83 13.71
CA GLU A 70 22.43 -2.57 14.29
C GLU A 70 22.58 -1.05 14.47
N ASP A 71 23.00 -0.64 15.68
CA ASP A 71 23.33 0.76 16.00
C ASP A 71 24.64 1.12 15.28
N HIS A 72 24.55 1.54 14.02
CA HIS A 72 25.65 2.21 13.35
C HIS A 72 25.50 3.74 13.55
N GLU A 73 26.62 4.42 13.77
CA GLU A 73 26.72 5.90 13.89
C GLU A 73 26.41 6.64 12.55
N SER A 74 25.60 6.05 11.71
CA SER A 74 25.19 6.56 10.40
C SER A 74 23.83 7.26 10.49
N ASN A 75 23.50 8.04 9.47
CA ASN A 75 22.23 8.78 9.34
C ASN A 75 20.97 7.88 9.26
N ILE A 76 21.11 6.58 9.51
CA ILE A 76 20.04 5.57 9.42
C ILE A 76 18.84 5.97 10.29
N LYS A 77 19.08 6.41 11.52
CA LYS A 77 18.00 6.83 12.44
C LYS A 77 17.17 7.97 11.85
N ASP A 78 17.82 8.98 11.29
CA ASP A 78 17.17 10.14 10.68
C ASP A 78 16.36 9.74 9.45
N VAL A 79 16.85 8.81 8.63
CA VAL A 79 16.15 8.28 7.49
C VAL A 79 14.89 7.51 7.92
N ILE A 80 15.00 6.65 8.94
CA ILE A 80 13.85 5.90 9.46
C ILE A 80 12.78 6.84 10.00
N ILE A 81 13.18 7.89 10.72
CA ILE A 81 12.24 8.92 11.20
C ILE A 81 11.51 9.59 10.02
N LEU A 82 12.23 9.91 8.94
CA LEU A 82 11.61 10.48 7.73
C LEU A 82 10.66 9.50 7.06
N TYR A 83 10.98 8.21 7.00
CA TYR A 83 10.10 7.18 6.47
C TYR A 83 8.80 7.09 7.25
N LEU A 84 8.88 7.03 8.58
CA LEU A 84 7.70 6.94 9.45
C LEU A 84 6.85 8.22 9.40
N ILE A 85 7.49 9.39 9.46
CA ILE A 85 6.81 10.69 9.36
C ILE A 85 6.17 10.82 7.97
N GLY A 86 6.88 10.50 6.90
CA GLY A 86 6.39 10.58 5.53
C GLY A 86 5.17 9.68 5.32
N THR A 87 5.23 8.43 5.80
CA THR A 87 4.13 7.47 5.70
C THR A 87 2.91 7.93 6.52
N PHE A 88 3.12 8.44 7.75
CA PHE A 88 2.05 8.99 8.56
C PHE A 88 1.41 10.24 7.91
N LEU A 89 2.23 11.18 7.43
CA LEU A 89 1.74 12.38 6.75
C LEU A 89 0.99 12.03 5.46
N ALA A 90 1.39 10.96 4.77
CA ALA A 90 0.69 10.47 3.59
C ALA A 90 -0.72 9.96 3.94
N ALA A 91 -0.85 9.16 5.00
CA ALA A 91 -2.14 8.70 5.50
C ALA A 91 -3.02 9.88 5.95
N PHE A 92 -2.45 10.81 6.72
CA PHE A 92 -3.16 11.98 7.21
C PHE A 92 -3.62 12.89 6.06
N PHE A 93 -2.76 13.15 5.09
CA PHE A 93 -3.10 13.91 3.88
C PHE A 93 -4.23 13.25 3.10
N ALA A 94 -4.19 11.93 2.94
CA ALA A 94 -5.23 11.16 2.28
C ALA A 94 -6.58 11.26 3.01
N VAL A 95 -6.58 11.21 4.34
CA VAL A 95 -7.76 11.45 5.18
C VAL A 95 -8.33 12.84 4.92
N MET A 96 -7.51 13.87 4.94
CA MET A 96 -7.95 15.26 4.67
C MET A 96 -8.54 15.41 3.27
N VAL A 97 -7.89 14.83 2.26
CA VAL A 97 -8.40 14.83 0.87
C VAL A 97 -9.74 14.11 0.77
N SER A 98 -9.91 12.98 1.47
CA SER A 98 -11.15 12.22 1.48
C SER A 98 -12.32 12.96 2.15
N PHE A 99 -12.04 13.82 3.13
CA PHE A 99 -13.09 14.71 3.70
C PHE A 99 -13.51 15.83 2.74
N VAL A 100 -12.57 16.34 1.96
CA VAL A 100 -12.86 17.39 0.95
C VAL A 100 -13.58 16.80 -0.25
N PHE A 101 -13.23 15.59 -0.65
CA PHE A 101 -13.76 14.86 -1.80
C PHE A 101 -14.31 13.50 -1.37
N PRO A 102 -15.44 13.46 -0.64
CA PRO A 102 -16.03 12.21 -0.20
C PRO A 102 -16.45 11.35 -1.39
N MET A 103 -16.02 10.09 -1.37
CA MET A 103 -16.34 9.11 -2.41
C MET A 103 -17.24 8.02 -1.84
N THR A 104 -18.17 7.53 -2.66
CA THR A 104 -19.01 6.38 -2.35
C THR A 104 -18.78 5.27 -3.34
N LEU A 105 -18.93 4.04 -2.90
CA LEU A 105 -18.75 2.82 -3.67
C LEU A 105 -20.08 2.11 -3.87
N GLN A 106 -20.18 1.32 -4.92
CA GLN A 106 -21.31 0.40 -5.10
C GLN A 106 -20.98 -0.90 -4.33
N LEU A 107 -21.50 -1.00 -3.12
CA LEU A 107 -21.30 -2.17 -2.23
C LEU A 107 -22.67 -2.81 -1.96
N ASP A 108 -22.68 -4.15 -1.84
CA ASP A 108 -23.84 -4.86 -1.33
C ASP A 108 -23.87 -4.74 0.20
N VAL A 109 -24.72 -3.86 0.67
CA VAL A 109 -24.89 -3.58 2.10
C VAL A 109 -26.10 -4.32 2.70
N SER A 110 -26.76 -5.19 1.95
CA SER A 110 -27.99 -5.89 2.38
C SER A 110 -27.78 -6.77 3.62
N ALA A 111 -26.56 -7.25 3.87
CA ALA A 111 -26.16 -8.03 5.04
C ALA A 111 -25.44 -7.20 6.13
N ALA A 112 -25.36 -5.87 5.99
CA ALA A 112 -24.61 -5.03 6.91
C ALA A 112 -25.37 -4.84 8.23
N THR A 113 -24.94 -5.54 9.25
CA THR A 113 -25.35 -5.29 10.65
C THR A 113 -24.40 -4.29 11.34
N ASN A 114 -23.92 -3.31 10.60
CA ASN A 114 -22.91 -2.38 11.10
C ASN A 114 -23.55 -1.41 12.11
N LYS A 115 -23.11 -1.52 13.36
CA LYS A 115 -23.39 -0.50 14.38
C LYS A 115 -22.20 0.46 14.37
N ALA A 116 -22.40 1.65 13.82
CA ALA A 116 -21.39 2.68 13.85
C ALA A 116 -20.99 3.00 15.29
N PRO A 117 -19.69 3.16 15.60
CA PRO A 117 -19.26 3.57 16.95
C PRO A 117 -19.83 4.94 17.30
N GLU A 118 -20.27 5.12 18.55
CA GLU A 118 -20.86 6.37 19.03
C GLU A 118 -19.81 7.47 19.29
N GLY A 119 -18.52 7.15 19.19
CA GLY A 119 -17.42 8.10 19.34
C GLY A 119 -16.08 7.44 19.67
N ILE A 120 -15.05 8.27 19.81
CA ILE A 120 -13.66 7.82 20.01
C ILE A 120 -13.46 6.91 21.22
N ALA A 121 -14.21 7.12 22.29
CA ALA A 121 -14.10 6.29 23.50
C ALA A 121 -14.54 4.84 23.25
N GLU A 122 -15.62 4.64 22.49
CA GLU A 122 -16.08 3.32 22.07
C GLU A 122 -15.09 2.66 21.11
N VAL A 123 -14.58 3.44 20.15
CA VAL A 123 -13.54 3.00 19.23
C VAL A 123 -12.31 2.51 19.98
N LEU A 124 -11.76 3.31 20.91
CA LEU A 124 -10.59 2.93 21.71
C LEU A 124 -10.85 1.70 22.58
N THR A 125 -12.03 1.62 23.19
CA THR A 125 -12.41 0.44 24.00
C THR A 125 -12.46 -0.82 23.14
N THR A 126 -13.05 -0.73 21.95
CA THR A 126 -13.13 -1.84 20.99
C THR A 126 -11.74 -2.24 20.49
N LEU A 127 -10.88 -1.27 20.17
CA LEU A 127 -9.48 -1.53 19.81
C LEU A 127 -8.74 -2.28 20.89
N LEU A 128 -8.81 -1.83 22.14
CA LEU A 128 -8.13 -2.48 23.27
C LEU A 128 -8.63 -3.91 23.49
N LYS A 129 -9.94 -4.15 23.37
CA LYS A 129 -10.51 -5.50 23.45
C LYS A 129 -10.04 -6.39 22.30
N ASN A 130 -10.00 -5.85 21.09
CA ASN A 130 -9.58 -6.60 19.91
C ASN A 130 -8.09 -6.95 19.93
N ILE A 131 -7.22 -6.09 20.48
CA ILE A 131 -5.78 -6.37 20.61
C ILE A 131 -5.50 -7.58 21.52
N VAL A 132 -6.28 -7.75 22.57
CA VAL A 132 -6.10 -8.85 23.56
C VAL A 132 -6.88 -10.11 23.23
N ASP A 133 -7.52 -10.17 22.06
CA ASP A 133 -8.20 -11.38 21.58
C ASP A 133 -7.22 -12.56 21.46
N ASN A 134 -7.73 -13.78 21.54
CA ASN A 134 -6.90 -14.96 21.31
C ASN A 134 -6.26 -14.93 19.90
N PRO A 135 -4.94 -15.12 19.76
CA PRO A 135 -4.27 -14.97 18.47
C PRO A 135 -4.80 -15.92 17.38
N VAL A 136 -5.18 -17.16 17.77
CA VAL A 136 -5.75 -18.13 16.83
C VAL A 136 -7.17 -17.72 16.43
N HIS A 137 -7.97 -17.27 17.39
CA HIS A 137 -9.31 -16.75 17.13
C HIS A 137 -9.24 -15.50 16.23
N ALA A 138 -8.34 -14.57 16.52
CA ALA A 138 -8.12 -13.37 15.72
C ALA A 138 -7.79 -13.71 14.25
N LEU A 139 -6.93 -14.70 14.02
CA LEU A 139 -6.62 -15.19 12.67
C LEU A 139 -7.85 -15.83 11.99
N MET A 140 -8.62 -16.62 12.73
CA MET A 140 -9.78 -17.35 12.22
C MET A 140 -10.92 -16.41 11.78
N VAL A 141 -11.20 -15.37 12.59
CA VAL A 141 -12.31 -14.44 12.31
C VAL A 141 -11.88 -13.20 11.51
N GLY A 142 -10.58 -13.02 11.27
CA GLY A 142 -10.04 -11.83 10.61
C GLY A 142 -10.09 -10.58 11.49
N ASN A 143 -9.86 -10.71 12.79
CA ASN A 143 -9.66 -9.57 13.70
C ASN A 143 -8.26 -8.98 13.45
N TYR A 144 -8.14 -8.12 12.44
CA TYR A 144 -6.85 -7.58 12.00
C TYR A 144 -6.14 -6.74 13.07
N ILE A 145 -6.86 -6.11 13.97
CA ILE A 145 -6.28 -5.34 15.08
C ILE A 145 -5.60 -6.30 16.07
N GLY A 146 -6.27 -7.40 16.42
CA GLY A 146 -5.68 -8.46 17.24
C GLY A 146 -4.50 -9.12 16.55
N ILE A 147 -4.63 -9.43 15.24
CA ILE A 147 -3.54 -9.99 14.42
C ILE A 147 -2.32 -9.07 14.45
N LEU A 148 -2.51 -7.76 14.22
CA LEU A 148 -1.43 -6.77 14.24
C LEU A 148 -0.78 -6.67 15.62
N GLY A 149 -1.59 -6.59 16.69
CA GLY A 149 -1.09 -6.55 18.07
C GLY A 149 -0.20 -7.75 18.40
N TRP A 150 -0.68 -8.96 18.11
CA TRP A 150 0.10 -10.18 18.32
C TRP A 150 1.31 -10.30 17.41
N ALA A 151 1.22 -9.86 16.16
CA ALA A 151 2.36 -9.81 15.24
C ALA A 151 3.47 -8.88 15.76
N CYS A 152 3.08 -7.72 16.31
CA CYS A 152 4.03 -6.78 16.93
C CYS A 152 4.72 -7.40 18.15
N LEU A 153 3.93 -7.97 19.08
CA LEU A 153 4.47 -8.62 20.29
C LEU A 153 5.40 -9.78 19.93
N PHE A 154 4.98 -10.65 19.03
CA PHE A 154 5.75 -11.80 18.59
C PHE A 154 7.02 -11.38 17.87
N GLY A 155 6.94 -10.43 16.93
CA GLY A 155 8.10 -9.91 16.20
C GLY A 155 9.16 -9.30 17.12
N VAL A 156 8.75 -8.52 18.12
CA VAL A 156 9.66 -7.96 19.13
C VAL A 156 10.27 -9.06 20.01
N ALA A 157 9.49 -10.06 20.41
CA ALA A 157 10.00 -11.21 21.19
C ALA A 157 11.06 -12.02 20.44
N VAL A 158 10.83 -12.22 19.12
CA VAL A 158 11.76 -12.94 18.22
C VAL A 158 13.11 -12.23 18.07
N ARG A 159 13.24 -10.93 18.36
CA ARG A 159 14.54 -10.24 18.39
C ARG A 159 15.55 -10.88 19.35
N ARG A 160 15.06 -11.57 20.38
CA ARG A 160 15.89 -12.18 21.44
C ARG A 160 16.26 -13.63 21.18
N VAL A 161 15.76 -14.24 20.10
CA VAL A 161 16.09 -15.63 19.74
C VAL A 161 17.26 -15.68 18.76
N SER A 162 17.71 -16.91 18.42
CA SER A 162 18.83 -17.15 17.51
C SER A 162 18.55 -16.60 16.09
N GLU A 163 19.60 -16.26 15.36
CA GLU A 163 19.48 -15.80 13.97
C GLU A 163 18.84 -16.87 13.06
N SER A 164 19.07 -18.17 13.33
CA SER A 164 18.39 -19.25 12.61
C SER A 164 16.88 -19.24 12.77
N SER A 165 16.36 -18.88 13.96
CA SER A 165 14.92 -18.75 14.18
C SER A 165 14.33 -17.55 13.49
N LYS A 166 15.07 -16.45 13.38
CA LYS A 166 14.67 -15.26 12.61
C LYS A 166 14.62 -15.58 11.12
N ALA A 167 15.62 -16.32 10.60
CA ALA A 167 15.64 -16.77 9.22
C ALA A 167 14.42 -17.64 8.87
N VAL A 168 14.01 -18.55 9.77
CA VAL A 168 12.78 -19.33 9.57
C VAL A 168 11.54 -18.46 9.47
N LEU A 169 11.44 -17.39 10.27
CA LEU A 169 10.32 -16.46 10.17
C LEU A 169 10.33 -15.66 8.85
N ASP A 170 11.51 -15.27 8.38
CA ASP A 170 11.68 -14.63 7.07
C ASP A 170 11.29 -15.59 5.93
N ASP A 171 11.73 -16.86 6.00
CA ASP A 171 11.34 -17.91 5.03
C ASP A 171 9.81 -18.15 5.02
N CYS A 172 9.17 -18.12 6.20
CA CYS A 172 7.71 -18.18 6.29
C CYS A 172 7.03 -16.97 5.62
N ALA A 173 7.57 -15.77 5.80
CA ALA A 173 7.06 -14.56 5.16
C ALA A 173 7.18 -14.65 3.63
N ASP A 174 8.30 -15.14 3.12
CA ASP A 174 8.52 -15.34 1.69
C ASP A 174 7.59 -16.43 1.11
N ALA A 175 7.38 -17.52 1.85
CA ALA A 175 6.46 -18.57 1.43
C ALA A 175 5.00 -18.06 1.35
N VAL A 176 4.51 -17.35 2.35
CA VAL A 176 3.16 -16.77 2.36
C VAL A 176 3.03 -15.72 1.25
N THR A 177 4.04 -14.87 1.05
CA THR A 177 4.10 -13.92 -0.05
C THR A 177 4.01 -14.61 -1.41
N THR A 178 4.69 -15.73 -1.58
CA THR A 178 4.62 -16.56 -2.81
C THR A 178 3.21 -17.11 -3.03
N CYS A 179 2.53 -17.57 -1.98
CA CYS A 179 1.13 -17.99 -2.08
C CYS A 179 0.21 -16.85 -2.56
N VAL A 180 0.39 -15.65 -2.01
CA VAL A 180 -0.37 -14.47 -2.47
C VAL A 180 -0.07 -14.15 -3.93
N GLN A 181 1.19 -14.22 -4.36
CA GLN A 181 1.55 -14.02 -5.77
C GLN A 181 0.87 -15.04 -6.70
N TRP A 182 0.73 -16.29 -6.27
CA TRP A 182 -0.02 -17.31 -7.05
C TRP A 182 -1.49 -16.95 -7.16
N ILE A 183 -2.12 -16.49 -6.07
CA ILE A 183 -3.50 -16.02 -6.10
C ILE A 183 -3.63 -14.80 -7.04
N ILE A 184 -2.70 -13.84 -6.96
CA ILE A 184 -2.71 -12.65 -7.84
C ILE A 184 -2.54 -13.02 -9.33
N ARG A 185 -1.89 -14.13 -9.66
CA ARG A 185 -1.85 -14.63 -11.05
C ARG A 185 -3.23 -15.01 -11.59
N LEU A 186 -4.21 -15.26 -10.72
CA LEU A 186 -5.61 -15.48 -11.10
C LEU A 186 -6.40 -14.18 -11.29
N ALA A 187 -5.80 -13.01 -10.97
CA ALA A 187 -6.45 -11.70 -11.08
C ALA A 187 -7.11 -11.42 -12.44
N PRO A 188 -6.54 -11.82 -13.61
CA PRO A 188 -7.21 -11.61 -14.90
C PRO A 188 -8.62 -12.22 -14.94
N LEU A 189 -8.79 -13.43 -14.41
CA LEU A 189 -10.09 -14.11 -14.32
C LEU A 189 -10.95 -13.54 -13.20
N GLY A 190 -10.34 -13.27 -12.02
CA GLY A 190 -11.04 -12.69 -10.89
C GLY A 190 -11.61 -11.30 -11.19
N ILE A 191 -10.81 -10.42 -11.80
CA ILE A 191 -11.23 -9.06 -12.17
C ILE A 191 -12.26 -9.09 -13.30
N MET A 192 -12.12 -10.00 -14.27
CA MET A 192 -13.14 -10.24 -15.28
C MET A 192 -14.51 -10.53 -14.63
N GLY A 193 -14.54 -11.44 -13.64
CA GLY A 193 -15.75 -11.79 -12.90
C GLY A 193 -16.31 -10.64 -12.08
N LEU A 194 -15.45 -9.91 -11.33
CA LEU A 194 -15.87 -8.77 -10.53
C LEU A 194 -16.48 -7.64 -11.37
N VAL A 195 -15.85 -7.33 -12.51
CA VAL A 195 -16.33 -6.29 -13.42
C VAL A 195 -17.62 -6.72 -14.10
N ALA A 196 -17.69 -7.98 -14.54
CA ALA A 196 -18.90 -8.53 -15.16
C ALA A 196 -20.10 -8.47 -14.20
N ASP A 197 -19.92 -8.85 -12.94
CA ASP A 197 -20.92 -8.74 -11.90
C ASP A 197 -21.35 -7.28 -11.64
N SER A 198 -20.36 -6.41 -11.42
CA SER A 198 -20.60 -4.99 -11.14
C SER A 198 -21.40 -4.31 -12.26
N VAL A 199 -21.02 -4.55 -13.52
CA VAL A 199 -21.72 -3.94 -14.69
C VAL A 199 -23.07 -4.58 -14.92
N SER A 200 -23.22 -5.91 -14.72
CA SER A 200 -24.51 -6.60 -14.89
C SER A 200 -25.52 -6.20 -13.82
N SER A 201 -25.07 -5.92 -12.60
CA SER A 201 -25.94 -5.57 -11.45
C SER A 201 -26.21 -4.07 -11.35
N ASN A 202 -25.22 -3.21 -11.62
CA ASN A 202 -25.28 -1.76 -11.38
C ASN A 202 -25.16 -0.92 -12.67
N GLY A 203 -24.99 -1.57 -13.82
CA GLY A 203 -24.75 -0.89 -15.09
C GLY A 203 -23.36 -0.26 -15.21
N ILE A 204 -23.11 0.36 -16.36
CA ILE A 204 -21.80 0.98 -16.67
C ILE A 204 -21.48 2.17 -15.74
N GLY A 205 -22.48 2.74 -15.06
CA GLY A 205 -22.31 3.82 -14.08
C GLY A 205 -21.39 3.45 -12.92
N ALA A 206 -21.31 2.16 -12.54
CA ALA A 206 -20.38 1.69 -11.52
C ALA A 206 -18.91 1.94 -11.92
N LEU A 207 -18.57 1.74 -13.19
CA LEU A 207 -17.21 1.97 -13.70
C LEU A 207 -16.81 3.45 -13.65
N ILE A 208 -17.78 4.36 -13.82
CA ILE A 208 -17.56 5.82 -13.67
C ILE A 208 -17.20 6.14 -12.21
N GLY A 209 -17.88 5.51 -11.25
CA GLY A 209 -17.57 5.62 -9.83
C GLY A 209 -16.13 5.14 -9.52
N TYR A 210 -15.74 4.00 -10.08
CA TYR A 210 -14.38 3.45 -9.93
C TYR A 210 -13.34 4.34 -10.60
N ALA A 211 -13.62 4.92 -11.76
CA ALA A 211 -12.73 5.88 -12.42
C ALA A 211 -12.55 7.16 -11.58
N LYS A 212 -13.61 7.69 -10.97
CA LYS A 212 -13.53 8.83 -10.04
C LYS A 212 -12.67 8.51 -8.82
N LEU A 213 -12.87 7.34 -8.22
CA LEU A 213 -12.06 6.88 -7.09
C LEU A 213 -10.58 6.75 -7.49
N LEU A 214 -10.30 6.16 -8.66
CA LEU A 214 -8.95 6.08 -9.19
C LEU A 214 -8.32 7.46 -9.38
N CYS A 215 -9.04 8.40 -9.96
CA CYS A 215 -8.58 9.79 -10.12
C CYS A 215 -8.26 10.44 -8.77
N LEU A 216 -9.09 10.21 -7.74
CA LEU A 216 -8.82 10.71 -6.39
C LEU A 216 -7.55 10.11 -5.80
N LEU A 217 -7.37 8.79 -5.91
CA LEU A 217 -6.17 8.08 -5.44
C LEU A 217 -4.90 8.60 -6.14
N LEU A 218 -4.90 8.60 -7.47
CA LEU A 218 -3.76 9.06 -8.28
C LEU A 218 -3.47 10.53 -8.02
N GLY A 219 -4.50 11.38 -7.99
CA GLY A 219 -4.39 12.81 -7.70
C GLY A 219 -3.78 13.06 -6.32
N THR A 220 -4.22 12.31 -5.30
CA THR A 220 -3.66 12.40 -3.94
C THR A 220 -2.20 11.97 -3.90
N MET A 221 -1.84 10.86 -4.55
CA MET A 221 -0.46 10.38 -4.63
C MET A 221 0.46 11.38 -5.36
N LEU A 222 -0.01 11.96 -6.46
CA LEU A 222 0.74 12.98 -7.20
C LEU A 222 0.89 14.27 -6.40
N LEU A 223 -0.17 14.74 -5.74
CA LEU A 223 -0.07 15.91 -4.85
C LEU A 223 0.90 15.64 -3.70
N PHE A 224 0.86 14.46 -3.12
CA PHE A 224 1.81 14.09 -2.08
C PHE A 224 3.26 14.08 -2.61
N ALA A 225 3.49 13.49 -3.78
CA ALA A 225 4.81 13.41 -4.42
C ALA A 225 5.39 14.80 -4.76
N PHE A 226 4.55 15.72 -5.27
CA PHE A 226 5.01 17.01 -5.81
C PHE A 226 4.80 18.21 -4.88
N VAL A 227 4.03 18.05 -3.80
CA VAL A 227 3.78 19.12 -2.82
C VAL A 227 4.27 18.73 -1.44
N VAL A 228 3.77 17.63 -0.86
CA VAL A 228 4.07 17.27 0.53
C VAL A 228 5.51 16.77 0.69
N ASN A 229 5.96 15.87 -0.17
CA ASN A 229 7.36 15.39 -0.15
C ASN A 229 8.38 16.54 -0.31
N PRO A 230 8.23 17.48 -1.28
CA PRO A 230 9.09 18.65 -1.33
C PRO A 230 9.12 19.47 -0.04
N ILE A 231 7.98 19.64 0.64
CA ILE A 231 7.91 20.36 1.92
C ILE A 231 8.71 19.60 2.99
N ILE A 232 8.55 18.28 3.10
CA ILE A 232 9.30 17.44 4.05
C ILE A 232 10.80 17.54 3.79
N VAL A 233 11.20 17.43 2.52
CA VAL A 233 12.60 17.50 2.10
C VAL A 233 13.16 18.91 2.36
N TYR A 234 12.42 19.98 2.02
CA TYR A 234 12.82 21.36 2.30
C TYR A 234 13.06 21.59 3.79
N ALA A 235 12.16 21.10 4.63
CA ALA A 235 12.30 21.21 6.09
C ALA A 235 13.56 20.50 6.62
N LYS A 236 14.07 19.49 5.91
CA LYS A 236 15.27 18.75 6.30
C LYS A 236 16.56 19.36 5.74
N ILE A 237 16.57 19.76 4.45
CA ILE A 237 17.79 20.24 3.76
C ILE A 237 17.92 21.76 3.69
N HIS A 238 16.82 22.53 3.96
CA HIS A 238 16.74 24.00 3.88
C HIS A 238 17.20 24.60 2.53
N ARG A 239 17.03 23.84 1.44
CA ARG A 239 17.33 24.25 0.06
C ARG A 239 16.22 23.81 -0.89
N ASN A 240 16.23 24.28 -2.14
CA ASN A 240 15.25 23.87 -3.14
C ASN A 240 15.20 22.34 -3.28
N PRO A 241 14.08 21.68 -2.94
CA PRO A 241 13.97 20.22 -2.96
C PRO A 241 13.70 19.65 -4.36
N TYR A 242 13.18 20.48 -5.29
CA TYR A 242 12.66 19.98 -6.57
C TYR A 242 13.69 19.30 -7.47
N PRO A 243 14.96 19.74 -7.57
CA PRO A 243 15.95 19.01 -8.36
C PRO A 243 16.13 17.57 -7.88
N LEU A 244 16.18 17.36 -6.56
CA LEU A 244 16.29 16.03 -5.95
C LEU A 244 15.00 15.20 -6.14
N VAL A 245 13.84 15.81 -5.84
CA VAL A 245 12.53 15.16 -6.00
C VAL A 245 12.33 14.68 -7.44
N TRP A 246 12.60 15.57 -8.42
CA TRP A 246 12.46 15.24 -9.83
C TRP A 246 13.41 14.12 -10.27
N LYS A 247 14.66 14.15 -9.81
CA LYS A 247 15.64 13.10 -10.11
C LYS A 247 15.19 11.74 -9.57
N CYS A 248 14.68 11.70 -8.32
CA CYS A 248 14.18 10.47 -7.71
C CYS A 248 12.94 9.93 -8.43
N ILE A 249 11.96 10.78 -8.76
CA ILE A 249 10.75 10.35 -9.47
C ILE A 249 11.10 9.85 -10.87
N LYS A 250 11.93 10.59 -11.61
CA LYS A 250 12.29 10.24 -13.01
C LYS A 250 13.06 8.92 -13.09
N THR A 251 13.95 8.64 -12.16
CA THR A 251 14.80 7.44 -12.22
C THR A 251 14.15 6.27 -11.47
N SER A 252 13.84 6.45 -10.21
CA SER A 252 13.26 5.40 -9.35
C SER A 252 11.76 5.23 -9.59
N GLY A 253 11.00 6.33 -9.52
CA GLY A 253 9.54 6.30 -9.63
C GLY A 253 9.06 5.71 -10.95
N VAL A 254 9.64 6.13 -12.08
CA VAL A 254 9.27 5.58 -13.39
C VAL A 254 9.56 4.08 -13.48
N THR A 255 10.71 3.63 -13.01
CA THR A 255 11.05 2.20 -13.03
C THR A 255 10.11 1.41 -12.12
N ALA A 256 9.85 1.91 -10.91
CA ALA A 256 8.95 1.29 -9.94
C ALA A 256 7.50 1.24 -10.45
N PHE A 257 7.04 2.25 -11.18
CA PHE A 257 5.71 2.27 -11.81
C PHE A 257 5.49 1.07 -12.74
N PHE A 258 6.47 0.74 -13.55
CA PHE A 258 6.35 -0.38 -14.50
C PHE A 258 6.62 -1.74 -13.86
N THR A 259 7.51 -1.82 -12.88
CA THR A 259 7.84 -3.09 -12.19
C THR A 259 6.80 -3.46 -11.15
N ARG A 260 6.12 -2.48 -10.55
CA ARG A 260 5.14 -2.65 -9.47
C ARG A 260 5.71 -3.43 -8.29
N SER A 261 7.00 -3.25 -8.03
CA SER A 261 7.71 -3.93 -6.95
C SER A 261 8.82 -3.04 -6.41
N SER A 262 8.67 -2.56 -5.16
CA SER A 262 9.71 -1.81 -4.47
C SER A 262 10.98 -2.65 -4.27
N ALA A 263 10.82 -3.94 -4.00
CA ALA A 263 11.95 -4.87 -3.85
C ALA A 263 12.76 -5.01 -5.17
N ALA A 264 12.08 -5.16 -6.31
CA ALA A 264 12.73 -5.22 -7.62
C ALA A 264 13.42 -3.88 -8.00
N ASN A 265 13.02 -2.78 -7.37
CA ASN A 265 13.58 -1.45 -7.63
C ASN A 265 14.78 -1.11 -6.71
N ILE A 266 15.09 -1.94 -5.70
CA ILE A 266 16.25 -1.73 -4.81
C ILE A 266 17.54 -1.50 -5.58
N PRO A 267 17.93 -2.30 -6.60
CA PRO A 267 19.18 -2.05 -7.35
C PRO A 267 19.20 -0.69 -8.06
N VAL A 268 18.05 -0.22 -8.55
CA VAL A 268 17.92 1.11 -9.18
C VAL A 268 18.16 2.21 -8.15
N ASN A 269 17.55 2.08 -6.96
CA ASN A 269 17.72 3.03 -5.87
C ASN A 269 19.15 3.07 -5.34
N LEU A 270 19.80 1.91 -5.19
CA LEU A 270 21.22 1.82 -4.77
C LEU A 270 22.13 2.52 -5.81
N SER A 271 21.90 2.28 -7.10
CA SER A 271 22.66 2.93 -8.17
C SER A 271 22.42 4.44 -8.18
N LEU A 272 21.19 4.89 -7.99
CA LEU A 272 20.86 6.31 -7.92
C LEU A 272 21.46 6.97 -6.67
N ALA A 273 21.48 6.29 -5.51
CA ALA A 273 22.11 6.79 -4.31
C ALA A 273 23.61 7.03 -4.51
N LYS A 274 24.29 6.09 -5.18
CA LYS A 274 25.71 6.24 -5.55
C LYS A 274 25.92 7.42 -6.50
N GLU A 275 25.07 7.58 -7.52
CA GLU A 275 25.13 8.71 -8.46
C GLU A 275 24.93 10.07 -7.76
N LEU A 276 24.04 10.12 -6.77
CA LEU A 276 23.76 11.30 -5.97
C LEU A 276 24.87 11.61 -4.95
N GLY A 277 25.82 10.69 -4.72
CA GLY A 277 26.91 10.86 -3.74
C GLY A 277 26.46 10.65 -2.29
N VAL A 278 25.37 9.92 -2.06
CA VAL A 278 24.91 9.52 -0.72
C VAL A 278 25.94 8.59 -0.08
N ASN A 279 26.10 8.64 1.23
CA ASN A 279 27.03 7.78 1.97
C ASN A 279 26.65 6.29 1.78
N PRO A 280 27.61 5.42 1.35
CA PRO A 280 27.38 3.99 1.20
C PRO A 280 26.88 3.31 2.48
N ASP A 281 27.42 3.66 3.64
CA ASP A 281 27.00 3.07 4.93
C ASP A 281 25.54 3.41 5.28
N THR A 282 25.03 4.51 4.76
CA THR A 282 23.63 4.90 4.92
C THR A 282 22.73 4.17 3.92
N TYR A 283 23.00 4.32 2.61
CA TYR A 283 22.04 3.85 1.61
C TYR A 283 21.96 2.33 1.47
N THR A 284 23.04 1.60 1.75
CA THR A 284 23.05 0.13 1.66
C THR A 284 22.11 -0.52 2.69
N VAL A 285 21.86 0.17 3.80
CA VAL A 285 20.93 -0.29 4.84
C VAL A 285 19.54 0.32 4.64
N THR A 286 19.47 1.64 4.41
CA THR A 286 18.17 2.35 4.40
C THR A 286 17.32 2.04 3.19
N ILE A 287 17.90 1.86 2.00
CA ILE A 287 17.12 1.57 0.79
C ILE A 287 16.43 0.21 0.84
N PRO A 288 17.10 -0.91 1.19
CA PRO A 288 16.40 -2.19 1.40
C PRO A 288 15.35 -2.12 2.51
N LEU A 289 15.63 -1.40 3.58
CA LEU A 289 14.68 -1.18 4.68
C LEU A 289 13.47 -0.35 4.22
N GLY A 290 13.71 0.73 3.47
CA GLY A 290 12.67 1.59 2.89
C GLY A 290 11.70 0.83 2.02
N ALA A 291 12.19 -0.08 1.19
CA ALA A 291 11.37 -0.94 0.36
C ALA A 291 10.34 -1.79 1.15
N THR A 292 10.45 -1.84 2.47
CA THR A 292 9.51 -2.55 3.37
C THR A 292 8.73 -1.62 4.29
N ILE A 293 9.32 -0.53 4.80
CA ILE A 293 8.66 0.31 5.82
C ILE A 293 8.25 1.70 5.33
N ASN A 294 8.77 2.18 4.20
CA ASN A 294 8.44 3.50 3.65
C ASN A 294 7.35 3.37 2.59
N MET A 295 6.11 3.26 3.01
CA MET A 295 4.97 2.89 2.18
C MET A 295 3.91 4.00 2.12
N SER A 296 4.32 5.23 1.76
CA SER A 296 3.44 6.41 1.71
C SER A 296 2.24 6.21 0.76
N GLY A 297 2.45 5.61 -0.40
CA GLY A 297 1.38 5.31 -1.36
C GLY A 297 0.40 4.27 -0.83
N ALA A 298 0.89 3.23 -0.15
CA ALA A 298 0.03 2.22 0.49
C ALA A 298 -0.82 2.85 1.60
N ALA A 299 -0.24 3.75 2.41
CA ALA A 299 -0.96 4.46 3.45
C ALA A 299 -2.08 5.35 2.87
N ILE A 300 -1.84 6.00 1.72
CA ILE A 300 -2.87 6.76 0.97
C ILE A 300 -3.99 5.82 0.50
N THR A 301 -3.64 4.69 -0.10
CA THR A 301 -4.60 3.71 -0.60
C THR A 301 -5.49 3.19 0.52
N ILE A 302 -4.90 2.71 1.62
CA ILE A 302 -5.64 2.20 2.77
C ILE A 302 -6.61 3.25 3.31
N SER A 303 -6.16 4.49 3.49
CA SER A 303 -6.97 5.57 4.06
C SER A 303 -8.14 5.96 3.16
N ILE A 304 -7.90 6.21 1.87
CA ILE A 304 -8.96 6.63 0.93
C ILE A 304 -9.98 5.52 0.70
N MET A 305 -9.53 4.28 0.50
CA MET A 305 -10.42 3.15 0.26
C MET A 305 -11.29 2.85 1.48
N THR A 306 -10.72 2.94 2.69
CA THR A 306 -11.48 2.79 3.94
C THR A 306 -12.53 3.90 4.09
N LEU A 307 -12.15 5.17 3.88
CA LEU A 307 -13.10 6.28 3.99
C LEU A 307 -14.18 6.25 2.89
N ALA A 308 -13.87 5.72 1.71
CA ALA A 308 -14.89 5.49 0.69
C ALA A 308 -15.94 4.45 1.16
N ALA A 309 -15.54 3.39 1.87
CA ALA A 309 -16.49 2.49 2.50
C ALA A 309 -17.28 3.15 3.63
N VAL A 310 -16.62 3.92 4.48
CA VAL A 310 -17.22 4.69 5.57
C VAL A 310 -18.30 5.65 5.06
N HIS A 311 -17.99 6.44 4.02
CA HIS A 311 -18.92 7.36 3.38
C HIS A 311 -20.09 6.60 2.72
N THR A 312 -19.83 5.45 2.12
CA THR A 312 -20.87 4.60 1.50
C THR A 312 -21.89 4.11 2.53
N LEU A 313 -21.41 3.75 3.73
CA LEU A 313 -22.24 3.26 4.83
C LEU A 313 -22.86 4.39 5.67
N GLY A 314 -22.56 5.66 5.36
CA GLY A 314 -23.05 6.81 6.10
C GLY A 314 -22.53 6.87 7.55
N ILE A 315 -21.38 6.28 7.84
CA ILE A 315 -20.78 6.27 9.17
C ILE A 315 -20.17 7.66 9.45
N PRO A 316 -20.59 8.35 10.52
CA PRO A 316 -20.00 9.62 10.91
C PRO A 316 -18.55 9.39 11.41
N VAL A 317 -17.64 10.28 11.01
CA VAL A 317 -16.23 10.22 11.43
C VAL A 317 -15.87 11.51 12.14
N ASP A 318 -15.48 11.40 13.40
CA ASP A 318 -14.89 12.51 14.14
C ASP A 318 -13.38 12.67 13.85
N PHE A 319 -12.82 13.83 14.15
CA PHE A 319 -11.41 14.10 13.89
C PHE A 319 -10.46 13.16 14.65
N PRO A 320 -10.67 12.82 15.94
CA PRO A 320 -9.83 11.85 16.63
C PRO A 320 -9.82 10.47 15.98
N THR A 321 -10.97 9.95 15.54
CA THR A 321 -11.05 8.68 14.83
C THR A 321 -10.36 8.73 13.46
N ALA A 322 -10.47 9.85 12.76
CA ALA A 322 -9.75 10.09 11.50
C ALA A 322 -8.24 10.12 11.69
N LEU A 323 -7.75 10.73 12.78
CA LEU A 323 -6.34 10.72 13.14
C LEU A 323 -5.87 9.30 13.47
N LEU A 324 -6.68 8.53 14.20
CA LEU A 324 -6.38 7.14 14.53
C LEU A 324 -6.33 6.25 13.27
N LEU A 325 -7.22 6.49 12.29
CA LEU A 325 -7.13 5.86 10.97
C LEU A 325 -5.79 6.16 10.31
N SER A 326 -5.31 7.42 10.38
CA SER A 326 -4.02 7.79 9.78
C SER A 326 -2.86 7.03 10.42
N VAL A 327 -2.86 6.87 11.75
CA VAL A 327 -1.86 6.07 12.48
C VAL A 327 -1.94 4.60 12.08
N LEU A 328 -3.15 4.04 12.08
CA LEU A 328 -3.37 2.63 11.76
C LEU A 328 -2.99 2.30 10.31
N SER A 329 -3.33 3.20 9.37
CA SER A 329 -2.95 3.07 7.96
C SER A 329 -1.43 3.14 7.77
N ALA A 330 -0.74 4.02 8.49
CA ALA A 330 0.71 4.14 8.43
C ALA A 330 1.41 2.88 8.99
N ILE A 331 0.96 2.36 10.13
CA ILE A 331 1.49 1.12 10.72
C ILE A 331 1.20 -0.06 9.79
N GLY A 332 -0.03 -0.18 9.29
CA GLY A 332 -0.42 -1.23 8.37
C GLY A 332 0.39 -1.20 7.08
N ALA A 333 0.60 -0.01 6.52
CA ALA A 333 1.37 0.16 5.30
C ALA A 333 2.79 -0.42 5.41
N CYS A 334 3.43 -0.35 6.57
CA CYS A 334 4.72 -1.01 6.83
C CYS A 334 4.64 -2.54 6.70
N GLY A 335 3.47 -3.13 6.78
CA GLY A 335 3.22 -4.57 6.55
C GLY A 335 2.81 -4.90 5.11
N ALA A 336 2.67 -3.92 4.22
CA ALA A 336 2.21 -4.14 2.84
C ALA A 336 3.25 -4.83 1.95
N SER A 337 4.49 -4.89 2.39
CA SER A 337 5.65 -5.61 1.84
C SER A 337 5.60 -5.97 0.36
N GLY A 338 5.98 -5.05 -0.53
CA GLY A 338 6.50 -5.33 -1.89
C GLY A 338 5.71 -6.26 -2.83
N VAL A 339 4.53 -6.72 -2.42
CA VAL A 339 3.64 -7.57 -3.21
C VAL A 339 2.63 -6.69 -3.92
N ALA A 340 2.47 -6.89 -5.23
CA ALA A 340 1.46 -6.16 -6.00
C ALA A 340 0.07 -6.31 -5.36
N GLY A 341 -0.59 -5.19 -5.09
CA GLY A 341 -1.90 -5.17 -4.40
C GLY A 341 -1.85 -5.47 -2.90
N GLY A 342 -0.66 -5.51 -2.28
CA GLY A 342 -0.51 -5.80 -0.84
C GLY A 342 -1.23 -4.80 0.05
N SER A 343 -1.24 -3.52 -0.30
CA SER A 343 -1.96 -2.47 0.42
C SER A 343 -3.47 -2.72 0.49
N LEU A 344 -4.05 -3.27 -0.58
CA LEU A 344 -5.48 -3.58 -0.64
C LEU A 344 -5.89 -4.62 0.43
N LEU A 345 -5.01 -5.58 0.73
CA LEU A 345 -5.28 -6.61 1.73
C LEU A 345 -5.26 -6.08 3.17
N LEU A 346 -4.83 -4.84 3.37
CA LEU A 346 -4.82 -4.14 4.66
C LEU A 346 -6.06 -3.26 4.88
N ILE A 347 -6.88 -3.06 3.85
CA ILE A 347 -8.14 -2.31 3.95
C ILE A 347 -9.08 -2.89 5.02
N PRO A 348 -9.27 -4.21 5.15
CA PRO A 348 -10.13 -4.78 6.19
C PRO A 348 -9.67 -4.41 7.61
N MET A 349 -8.36 -4.32 7.85
CA MET A 349 -7.81 -3.85 9.11
C MET A 349 -8.27 -2.42 9.43
N ALA A 350 -8.17 -1.50 8.47
CA ALA A 350 -8.59 -0.12 8.66
C ALA A 350 -10.13 0.03 8.74
N CYS A 351 -10.88 -0.77 7.98
CA CYS A 351 -12.34 -0.84 8.03
C CYS A 351 -12.84 -1.31 9.41
N SER A 352 -12.12 -2.22 10.08
CA SER A 352 -12.51 -2.72 11.40
C SER A 352 -12.51 -1.64 12.48
N LEU A 353 -11.75 -0.54 12.28
CA LEU A 353 -11.78 0.65 13.15
C LEU A 353 -13.19 1.28 13.22
N PHE A 354 -13.95 1.18 12.16
CA PHE A 354 -15.30 1.74 12.02
C PHE A 354 -16.40 0.69 12.21
N GLY A 355 -16.07 -0.49 12.70
CA GLY A 355 -17.03 -1.59 12.86
C GLY A 355 -17.54 -2.17 11.54
N ILE A 356 -16.87 -1.91 10.42
CA ILE A 356 -17.23 -2.45 9.11
C ILE A 356 -16.87 -3.93 9.06
N SER A 357 -17.84 -4.76 8.67
CA SER A 357 -17.64 -6.20 8.59
C SER A 357 -16.58 -6.57 7.55
N ASN A 358 -15.89 -7.70 7.77
CA ASN A 358 -14.88 -8.17 6.84
C ASN A 358 -15.44 -8.46 5.44
N ASP A 359 -16.69 -8.87 5.34
CA ASP A 359 -17.35 -9.14 4.05
C ASP A 359 -17.52 -7.86 3.22
N ILE A 360 -17.90 -6.75 3.85
CA ILE A 360 -18.00 -5.45 3.16
C ILE A 360 -16.59 -4.93 2.84
N ALA A 361 -15.65 -5.03 3.78
CA ALA A 361 -14.26 -4.63 3.53
C ALA A 361 -13.65 -5.39 2.35
N MET A 362 -13.95 -6.68 2.19
CA MET A 362 -13.47 -7.47 1.05
C MET A 362 -14.13 -7.09 -0.27
N GLN A 363 -15.35 -6.53 -0.29
CA GLN A 363 -15.91 -5.92 -1.48
C GLN A 363 -15.11 -4.67 -1.88
N VAL A 364 -14.70 -3.85 -0.90
CA VAL A 364 -13.83 -2.68 -1.14
C VAL A 364 -12.47 -3.14 -1.72
N VAL A 365 -11.90 -4.22 -1.21
CA VAL A 365 -10.69 -4.85 -1.78
C VAL A 365 -10.94 -5.26 -3.22
N GLY A 366 -12.09 -5.87 -3.53
CA GLY A 366 -12.50 -6.22 -4.90
C GLY A 366 -12.49 -5.01 -5.84
N VAL A 367 -13.10 -3.89 -5.42
CA VAL A 367 -13.04 -2.62 -6.17
C VAL A 367 -11.59 -2.17 -6.36
N GLY A 368 -10.77 -2.25 -5.32
CA GLY A 368 -9.34 -1.94 -5.39
C GLY A 368 -8.61 -2.75 -6.46
N PHE A 369 -8.89 -4.03 -6.60
CA PHE A 369 -8.30 -4.87 -7.67
C PHE A 369 -8.78 -4.49 -9.06
N ILE A 370 -10.03 -4.03 -9.23
CA ILE A 370 -10.55 -3.55 -10.53
C ILE A 370 -9.71 -2.35 -11.02
N ILE A 371 -9.41 -1.39 -10.15
CA ILE A 371 -8.62 -0.19 -10.48
C ILE A 371 -7.11 -0.41 -10.29
N GLY A 372 -6.71 -1.59 -9.79
CA GLY A 372 -5.41 -1.86 -9.19
C GLY A 372 -4.21 -1.72 -10.13
N VAL A 373 -4.38 -1.82 -11.46
CA VAL A 373 -3.24 -1.70 -12.39
C VAL A 373 -2.56 -0.33 -12.27
N LEU A 374 -3.32 0.75 -12.39
CA LEU A 374 -2.79 2.11 -12.30
C LEU A 374 -2.56 2.55 -10.86
N GLN A 375 -3.47 2.15 -9.95
CA GLN A 375 -3.36 2.47 -8.54
C GLN A 375 -2.05 1.91 -7.96
N ASP A 376 -1.78 0.61 -8.09
CA ASP A 376 -0.60 -0.06 -7.55
C ASP A 376 0.70 0.37 -8.25
N SER A 377 0.65 0.66 -9.56
CA SER A 377 1.79 1.25 -10.28
C SER A 377 2.19 2.61 -9.71
N THR A 378 1.22 3.50 -9.47
CA THR A 378 1.47 4.84 -8.93
C THR A 378 1.86 4.77 -7.45
N GLU A 379 1.22 3.90 -6.68
CA GLU A 379 1.57 3.59 -5.30
C GLU A 379 3.04 3.17 -5.18
N THR A 380 3.45 2.19 -5.98
CA THR A 380 4.83 1.68 -5.96
C THR A 380 5.83 2.74 -6.43
N ALA A 381 5.47 3.54 -7.43
CA ALA A 381 6.30 4.67 -7.88
C ALA A 381 6.55 5.68 -6.75
N LEU A 382 5.50 6.02 -5.99
CA LEU A 382 5.61 6.92 -4.85
C LEU A 382 6.46 6.29 -3.73
N ASN A 383 6.15 5.04 -3.32
CA ASN A 383 6.89 4.34 -2.28
C ASN A 383 8.38 4.30 -2.60
N SER A 384 8.74 3.76 -3.75
CA SER A 384 10.14 3.51 -4.10
C SER A 384 10.93 4.79 -4.38
N SER A 385 10.32 5.82 -4.97
CA SER A 385 11.01 7.10 -5.17
C SER A 385 11.27 7.83 -3.86
N THR A 386 10.42 7.65 -2.84
CA THR A 386 10.64 8.24 -1.52
C THR A 386 11.68 7.48 -0.69
N ASP A 387 11.98 6.22 -0.98
CA ASP A 387 13.09 5.50 -0.34
C ASP A 387 14.41 6.23 -0.54
N ILE A 388 14.73 6.52 -1.79
CA ILE A 388 15.96 7.24 -2.13
C ILE A 388 15.86 8.72 -1.79
N LEU A 389 14.70 9.35 -1.93
CA LEU A 389 14.49 10.76 -1.64
C LEU A 389 14.78 11.08 -0.17
N PHE A 390 14.21 10.32 0.76
CA PHE A 390 14.39 10.56 2.19
C PHE A 390 15.78 10.11 2.67
N THR A 391 16.33 9.04 2.11
CA THR A 391 17.73 8.66 2.35
C THR A 391 18.68 9.78 1.96
N ALA A 392 18.55 10.33 0.76
CA ALA A 392 19.39 11.43 0.29
C ALA A 392 19.17 12.73 1.09
N ALA A 393 17.92 13.05 1.43
CA ALA A 393 17.62 14.25 2.22
C ALA A 393 18.24 14.20 3.62
N ALA A 394 18.21 13.05 4.29
CA ALA A 394 18.84 12.89 5.61
C ALA A 394 20.38 12.98 5.52
N ASP A 395 20.97 12.34 4.53
CA ASP A 395 22.42 12.36 4.32
C ASP A 395 22.92 13.78 3.98
N PHE A 396 22.24 14.46 3.06
CA PHE A 396 22.60 15.83 2.66
C PHE A 396 22.38 16.89 3.75
N ALA A 397 21.46 16.66 4.65
CA ALA A 397 21.26 17.54 5.81
C ALA A 397 22.48 17.54 6.76
N GLN A 398 23.21 16.42 6.83
CA GLN A 398 24.41 16.30 7.69
C GLN A 398 25.71 16.60 6.93
N ARG A 399 25.85 16.11 5.70
CA ARG A 399 27.08 16.19 4.93
C ARG A 399 27.18 17.40 4.00
N GLY A 400 26.07 18.14 3.83
CA GLY A 400 25.95 19.24 2.89
C GLY A 400 25.30 18.80 1.57
N TYR A 401 24.53 19.72 0.98
CA TYR A 401 23.82 19.48 -0.28
C TYR A 401 24.80 19.53 -1.46
N PRO A 402 24.83 18.52 -2.36
CA PRO A 402 25.76 18.50 -3.48
C PRO A 402 25.54 19.66 -4.44
N GLU A 403 26.61 20.36 -4.85
CA GLU A 403 26.56 21.53 -5.74
C GLU A 403 25.94 21.20 -7.11
N HIS A 404 26.23 20.02 -7.65
CA HIS A 404 25.70 19.57 -8.97
C HIS A 404 24.16 19.41 -8.99
N LEU A 405 23.49 19.34 -7.85
CA LEU A 405 22.04 19.33 -7.72
C LEU A 405 21.48 20.76 -7.50
N GLY A 406 22.33 21.72 -7.18
CA GLY A 406 21.95 23.08 -6.77
C GLY A 406 21.61 24.03 -7.91
N GLY A 407 21.72 23.67 -9.19
CA GLY A 407 21.35 24.52 -10.34
C GLY A 407 22.11 25.84 -10.44
N GLY A 408 23.30 25.94 -9.88
CA GLY A 408 24.17 27.12 -10.04
C GLY A 408 24.85 27.09 -11.41
N HIS A 409 24.48 27.99 -12.30
CA HIS A 409 25.32 28.35 -13.42
C HIS A 409 26.64 28.89 -12.85
N GLU A 410 27.70 28.10 -12.84
CA GLU A 410 29.04 28.65 -12.78
C GLU A 410 29.28 29.42 -14.08
N VAL A 411 29.16 30.75 -13.97
CA VAL A 411 29.83 31.63 -14.92
C VAL A 411 31.31 31.45 -14.63
N SER A 412 32.00 30.67 -15.45
CA SER A 412 33.44 30.59 -15.48
C SER A 412 33.98 31.98 -15.86
N HIS A 413 34.34 32.79 -14.89
CA HIS A 413 35.28 33.86 -15.08
C HIS A 413 36.70 33.25 -15.12
N GLN A 414 37.11 32.83 -16.30
CA GLN A 414 38.51 32.77 -16.63
C GLN A 414 38.95 34.24 -16.90
N GLY A 415 39.73 34.79 -16.01
CA GLY A 415 40.53 36.00 -16.14
C GLY A 415 41.98 35.63 -15.89
#